data_be82bc169cfe6d826d529debd29764b2
#
_entry.id   be82bc169cfe6d826d529debd29764b2
#
_cell.length_a   1.000
_cell.length_b   1.000
_cell.length_c   1.000
_cell.angle_alpha   90.00
_cell.angle_beta   90.00
_cell.angle_gamma   90.00
#
_symmetry.space_group_name_H-M   'P 1'
#
loop_
_entity.id
_entity.type
_entity.pdbx_description
1 polymer ?
#
loop_
_entity_poly.entity_id
_entity_poly.type
_entity_poly.pdbx_seq_one_letter_code
_entity_poly.pdbx_strand_id
1 'polypeptide(L)'
;AGAWKEGIAFFSQALNFPVINNEGVYSGRNSEARADTKVNNEAYVNGDTGVNNEPHAEADSELEAENAAQENTNKEVLSTEDRRDSKPQLPLLDRERIPSENSWVMAFHLARMYQGLGQNQTAASLFIELVPISFSSEDSDSALWYWLDITMKSIAATGTILDDLGEEDANALHAKRALEISALSQAAALWKSPSYFEDIVSEYMRRLLREGAWNDVVRLCALMSQKLTGTMRGPLLYISGRLFETGRANVDLALNSANLYYEMLLRDGGIEEHYRTLASWRLGIEPPLLANLPVLGTDFDLESAIAGICQNSMDPPVDDGKLKDVLDFIGQSLDYGLETLASEQIAALSPYSTDSLLWLAMKFIQHDQYYPALRIGREALGRKSFDRPEIGYALVYPRAWPEHFGEITAPRGIAEPLAYAIVRSESLFNQRAVSRSGAMGLSQLLPSTAAETAKGLKMNQYALFDPRDNLTIGLTYYGYMLERFDRKPARAIAAYNAGPTRMAQWVRDWGNIEDDIL
;
A
#
# COMPACT_ATOMS: atom_id res chain seq x y z
N ALA A 1 31.41 -7.19 3.62
CA ALA A 1 32.37 -6.31 2.87
C ALA A 1 33.28 -7.11 1.93
N GLY A 2 33.83 -8.28 2.36
CA GLY A 2 34.71 -9.10 1.51
C GLY A 2 34.03 -9.57 0.22
N ALA A 3 32.87 -10.19 0.31
CA ALA A 3 32.14 -10.71 -0.85
C ALA A 3 31.76 -9.63 -1.87
N TRP A 4 31.44 -8.41 -1.42
CA TRP A 4 31.15 -7.29 -2.31
C TRP A 4 32.39 -6.82 -3.08
N LYS A 5 33.57 -6.77 -2.44
CA LYS A 5 34.82 -6.39 -3.10
C LYS A 5 35.24 -7.38 -4.17
N GLU A 6 35.09 -8.68 -3.89
CA GLU A 6 35.35 -9.74 -4.86
C GLU A 6 34.37 -9.67 -6.04
N GLY A 7 33.09 -9.45 -5.77
CA GLY A 7 32.07 -9.25 -6.78
C GLY A 7 32.37 -8.04 -7.69
N ILE A 8 32.76 -6.90 -7.13
CA ILE A 8 33.13 -5.70 -7.90
C ILE A 8 34.31 -6.01 -8.81
N ALA A 9 35.35 -6.68 -8.31
CA ALA A 9 36.51 -7.04 -9.12
C ALA A 9 36.11 -7.93 -10.31
N PHE A 10 35.26 -8.95 -10.06
CA PHE A 10 34.77 -9.85 -11.09
C PHE A 10 33.95 -9.11 -12.17
N PHE A 11 32.93 -8.33 -11.76
CA PHE A 11 32.06 -7.63 -12.72
C PHE A 11 32.80 -6.50 -13.45
N SER A 12 33.72 -5.78 -12.77
CA SER A 12 34.55 -4.76 -13.41
C SER A 12 35.46 -5.36 -14.49
N GLN A 13 36.02 -6.53 -14.24
CA GLN A 13 36.82 -7.24 -15.25
C GLN A 13 35.95 -7.71 -16.42
N ALA A 14 34.79 -8.29 -16.15
CA ALA A 14 33.86 -8.78 -17.18
C ALA A 14 33.33 -7.67 -18.09
N LEU A 15 33.15 -6.46 -17.55
CA LEU A 15 32.67 -5.29 -18.28
C LEU A 15 33.81 -4.36 -18.76
N ASN A 16 35.06 -4.76 -18.57
CA ASN A 16 36.22 -3.95 -18.86
C ASN A 16 36.21 -2.56 -18.16
N PHE A 17 35.72 -2.53 -16.94
CA PHE A 17 35.63 -1.35 -16.08
C PHE A 17 36.85 -1.26 -15.15
N PRO A 18 37.36 -0.05 -14.88
CA PRO A 18 38.35 0.12 -13.83
C PRO A 18 37.73 -0.08 -12.44
N VAL A 19 38.41 -0.80 -11.56
CA VAL A 19 38.05 -0.91 -10.15
C VAL A 19 38.43 0.38 -9.45
N ILE A 20 37.44 1.05 -8.82
CA ILE A 20 37.61 2.29 -8.08
C ILE A 20 37.63 1.96 -6.58
N ASN A 21 38.69 2.28 -5.89
CA ASN A 21 38.79 2.18 -4.42
C ASN A 21 38.53 3.56 -3.79
N ASN A 22 38.30 3.59 -2.49
CA ASN A 22 38.02 4.81 -1.71
C ASN A 22 39.17 5.87 -1.81
N GLU A 23 40.35 5.50 -2.33
CA GLU A 23 41.51 6.38 -2.48
C GLU A 23 41.62 6.98 -3.88
N GLY A 24 40.69 6.69 -4.81
CA GLY A 24 40.71 7.24 -6.18
C GLY A 24 41.81 6.68 -7.09
N VAL A 25 42.46 5.57 -6.74
CA VAL A 25 43.57 4.99 -7.50
C VAL A 25 43.04 3.94 -8.49
N TYR A 26 43.34 4.16 -9.78
CA TYR A 26 43.11 3.18 -10.84
C TYR A 26 44.18 2.08 -10.75
N SER A 27 43.80 0.84 -10.45
CA SER A 27 44.68 -0.31 -10.67
C SER A 27 44.63 -0.69 -12.15
N GLY A 28 45.74 -0.54 -12.79
CA GLY A 28 45.94 -0.55 -14.22
C GLY A 28 45.58 -1.83 -14.96
N ARG A 29 45.49 -1.63 -16.26
CA ARG A 29 45.36 -2.63 -17.32
C ARG A 29 46.33 -3.79 -17.13
N ASN A 30 45.84 -5.02 -17.10
CA ASN A 30 46.60 -6.15 -17.59
C ASN A 30 45.95 -6.63 -18.89
N SER A 31 46.67 -6.35 -19.97
CA SER A 31 46.48 -7.01 -21.25
C SER A 31 46.97 -8.46 -21.14
N GLU A 32 46.24 -9.35 -21.80
CA GLU A 32 46.55 -10.75 -22.04
C GLU A 32 46.12 -11.78 -21.00
N ALA A 33 44.89 -12.31 -21.24
CA ALA A 33 44.65 -13.77 -21.16
C ALA A 33 43.28 -14.09 -21.84
N ARG A 34 43.32 -14.52 -23.07
CA ARG A 34 42.27 -15.35 -23.65
C ARG A 34 42.31 -16.69 -22.93
N ALA A 35 41.29 -17.03 -22.20
CA ALA A 35 41.05 -18.41 -21.79
C ALA A 35 39.60 -18.76 -22.15
N ASP A 36 39.48 -19.66 -23.11
CA ASP A 36 38.23 -20.37 -23.43
C ASP A 36 37.69 -21.07 -22.18
N THR A 37 36.61 -20.62 -21.66
CA THR A 37 35.82 -21.36 -20.69
C THR A 37 34.39 -21.46 -21.21
N LYS A 38 34.06 -22.64 -21.76
CA LYS A 38 32.69 -23.10 -21.95
C LYS A 38 32.06 -23.17 -20.58
N VAL A 39 31.14 -22.27 -20.32
CA VAL A 39 30.24 -22.37 -19.17
C VAL A 39 29.03 -23.18 -19.61
N ASN A 40 28.90 -24.37 -19.05
CA ASN A 40 27.71 -25.22 -19.17
C ASN A 40 26.51 -24.47 -18.54
N ASN A 41 25.51 -24.19 -19.38
CA ASN A 41 24.19 -23.80 -18.95
C ASN A 41 23.47 -25.04 -18.41
N GLU A 42 23.46 -25.25 -17.11
CA GLU A 42 22.44 -26.04 -16.44
C GLU A 42 22.08 -25.44 -15.09
N ALA A 43 20.77 -25.22 -14.94
CA ALA A 43 20.01 -25.10 -13.70
C ALA A 43 20.20 -23.83 -12.85
N TYR A 44 19.31 -22.87 -13.05
CA TYR A 44 18.61 -22.20 -11.95
C TYR A 44 17.22 -21.80 -12.43
N VAL A 45 16.31 -22.75 -12.32
CA VAL A 45 14.85 -22.49 -12.38
C VAL A 45 14.31 -22.71 -10.97
N ASN A 46 13.58 -21.70 -10.49
CA ASN A 46 12.69 -21.72 -9.34
C ASN A 46 13.32 -21.83 -7.94
N GLY A 47 13.41 -20.69 -7.28
CA GLY A 47 13.47 -20.55 -5.82
C GLY A 47 12.60 -19.40 -5.38
N ASP A 48 11.36 -19.74 -5.06
CA ASP A 48 10.38 -18.91 -4.35
C ASP A 48 10.99 -18.52 -3.00
N THR A 49 11.41 -17.27 -2.83
CA THR A 49 11.87 -16.75 -1.55
C THR A 49 10.84 -15.80 -0.99
N GLY A 50 9.88 -16.39 -0.26
CA GLY A 50 9.07 -15.66 0.68
C GLY A 50 9.95 -14.95 1.71
N VAL A 51 9.90 -13.63 1.74
CA VAL A 51 10.54 -12.81 2.77
C VAL A 51 9.70 -12.90 4.04
N ASN A 52 10.15 -13.69 4.99
CA ASN A 52 9.65 -13.68 6.35
C ASN A 52 10.18 -12.43 7.05
N ASN A 53 9.30 -11.48 7.33
CA ASN A 53 9.53 -10.42 8.30
C ASN A 53 8.99 -10.88 9.65
N GLU A 54 9.83 -11.46 10.48
CA GLU A 54 9.58 -11.56 11.93
C GLU A 54 10.25 -10.37 12.63
N PRO A 55 9.60 -9.74 13.63
CA PRO A 55 10.23 -8.69 14.41
C PRO A 55 11.04 -9.31 15.54
N HIS A 56 12.35 -9.35 15.43
CA HIS A 56 13.23 -9.60 16.55
C HIS A 56 13.41 -8.32 17.38
N ALA A 57 12.81 -8.32 18.54
CA ALA A 57 12.98 -7.31 19.59
C ALA A 57 14.11 -7.73 20.54
N GLU A 58 15.37 -7.77 20.10
CA GLU A 58 16.52 -7.98 21.00
C GLU A 58 17.88 -7.58 20.38
N ALA A 59 17.91 -6.77 19.30
CA ALA A 59 19.17 -6.42 18.62
C ALA A 59 19.61 -4.95 18.79
N ASP A 60 18.95 -4.15 19.63
CA ASP A 60 19.25 -2.71 19.72
C ASP A 60 20.42 -2.35 20.65
N SER A 61 20.99 -3.31 21.39
CA SER A 61 22.07 -2.98 22.34
C SER A 61 23.49 -3.18 21.81
N GLU A 62 23.68 -3.86 20.69
CA GLU A 62 25.02 -4.06 20.10
C GLU A 62 25.37 -3.06 18.98
N LEU A 63 24.35 -2.45 18.35
CA LEU A 63 24.58 -1.43 17.29
C LEU A 63 25.04 -0.06 17.82
N GLU A 64 24.75 0.28 19.07
CA GLU A 64 25.20 1.53 19.69
C GLU A 64 26.70 1.52 20.03
N ALA A 65 27.30 0.36 20.24
CA ALA A 65 28.72 0.23 20.57
C ALA A 65 29.64 0.31 19.34
N GLU A 66 29.19 -0.11 18.17
CA GLU A 66 29.98 -0.01 16.92
C GLU A 66 29.94 1.38 16.28
N ASN A 67 28.85 2.13 16.47
CA ASN A 67 28.74 3.51 15.97
C ASN A 67 29.64 4.49 16.73
N ALA A 68 29.88 4.27 18.03
CA ALA A 68 30.78 5.11 18.83
C ALA A 68 32.28 4.94 18.49
N ALA A 69 32.66 3.82 17.88
CA ALA A 69 34.05 3.57 17.47
C ALA A 69 34.40 4.19 16.10
N GLN A 70 33.42 4.46 15.25
CA GLN A 70 33.59 5.09 13.94
C GLN A 70 33.61 6.63 13.97
N GLU A 71 33.04 7.25 14.99
CA GLU A 71 33.04 8.73 15.13
C GLU A 71 34.40 9.34 15.49
N ASN A 72 35.31 8.56 16.09
CA ASN A 72 36.61 9.06 16.50
C ASN A 72 37.69 9.04 15.41
N THR A 73 37.47 8.38 14.28
CA THR A 73 38.44 8.33 13.16
C THR A 73 38.22 9.43 12.12
N ASN A 74 37.13 10.15 12.16
CA ASN A 74 36.81 11.18 11.15
C ASN A 74 37.17 12.64 11.57
N LYS A 75 37.74 12.86 12.77
CA LYS A 75 38.09 14.21 13.24
C LYS A 75 39.51 14.71 12.94
N GLU A 76 40.38 13.92 12.28
CA GLU A 76 41.78 14.31 12.02
C GLU A 76 42.15 14.63 10.56
N VAL A 77 41.19 14.74 9.63
CA VAL A 77 41.49 15.07 8.22
C VAL A 77 40.69 16.26 7.72
N LEU A 78 40.89 17.42 8.36
CA LEU A 78 40.43 18.70 7.79
C LEU A 78 41.47 19.82 8.08
N SER A 79 42.61 19.75 7.44
CA SER A 79 43.46 20.94 7.20
C SER A 79 44.52 20.62 6.15
N THR A 80 44.21 20.76 4.89
CA THR A 80 45.17 21.21 3.85
C THR A 80 44.39 21.72 2.65
N GLU A 81 44.53 23.00 2.43
CA GLU A 81 44.02 23.75 1.30
C GLU A 81 44.71 23.30 -0.04
N ASP A 82 43.90 23.45 -1.11
CA ASP A 82 44.33 23.61 -2.50
C ASP A 82 44.99 22.41 -3.20
N ARG A 83 44.17 21.42 -3.58
CA ARG A 83 44.36 20.75 -4.88
C ARG A 83 43.04 20.61 -5.58
N ARG A 84 42.86 21.28 -6.72
CA ARG A 84 41.82 21.01 -7.70
C ARG A 84 42.07 19.62 -8.28
N ASP A 85 41.70 18.59 -7.52
CA ASP A 85 41.67 17.23 -8.03
C ASP A 85 40.41 17.07 -8.87
N SER A 86 40.61 16.94 -10.18
CA SER A 86 39.59 16.39 -11.06
C SER A 86 39.19 15.01 -10.49
N LYS A 87 38.01 14.92 -9.87
CA LYS A 87 37.45 13.64 -9.44
C LYS A 87 37.51 12.68 -10.62
N PRO A 88 37.99 11.42 -10.44
CA PRO A 88 37.99 10.45 -11.51
C PRO A 88 36.54 10.29 -12.01
N GLN A 89 36.30 10.72 -13.26
CA GLN A 89 35.02 10.48 -13.91
C GLN A 89 34.95 8.98 -14.24
N LEU A 90 33.87 8.33 -13.80
CA LEU A 90 33.52 6.99 -14.28
C LEU A 90 33.46 7.03 -15.82
N PRO A 91 33.97 6.00 -16.51
CA PRO A 91 33.77 5.91 -17.93
C PRO A 91 32.30 5.82 -18.27
N LEU A 92 31.85 6.59 -19.23
CA LEU A 92 30.45 6.62 -19.68
C LEU A 92 30.01 5.21 -20.11
N LEU A 93 28.87 4.75 -19.61
CA LEU A 93 28.23 3.53 -20.08
C LEU A 93 27.50 3.82 -21.40
N ASP A 94 27.82 3.04 -22.43
CA ASP A 94 27.20 3.11 -23.74
C ASP A 94 26.89 1.71 -24.29
N ARG A 95 26.25 1.64 -25.45
CA ARG A 95 25.90 0.37 -26.09
C ARG A 95 27.12 -0.44 -26.59
N GLU A 96 28.28 0.15 -26.75
CA GLU A 96 29.51 -0.59 -27.10
C GLU A 96 29.99 -1.39 -25.89
N ARG A 97 29.89 -0.82 -24.69
CA ARG A 97 30.31 -1.47 -23.43
C ARG A 97 29.22 -2.40 -22.89
N ILE A 98 27.94 -2.07 -23.14
CA ILE A 98 26.77 -2.83 -22.68
C ILE A 98 26.01 -3.34 -23.93
N PRO A 99 26.57 -4.31 -24.66
CA PRO A 99 25.98 -4.76 -25.94
C PRO A 99 24.78 -5.68 -25.79
N SER A 100 24.52 -6.25 -24.62
CA SER A 100 23.46 -7.23 -24.38
C SER A 100 22.75 -6.99 -23.05
N GLU A 101 21.56 -7.55 -22.93
CA GLU A 101 20.78 -7.57 -21.70
C GLU A 101 21.58 -8.17 -20.53
N ASN A 102 22.27 -9.28 -20.75
CA ASN A 102 23.13 -9.89 -19.72
C ASN A 102 24.23 -8.93 -19.23
N SER A 103 24.86 -8.17 -20.14
CA SER A 103 25.86 -7.17 -19.74
C SER A 103 25.24 -5.99 -18.99
N TRP A 104 23.99 -5.62 -19.32
CA TRP A 104 23.23 -4.62 -18.58
C TRP A 104 22.93 -5.11 -17.14
N VAL A 105 22.44 -6.34 -16.99
CA VAL A 105 22.19 -6.96 -15.68
C VAL A 105 23.46 -7.02 -14.84
N MET A 106 24.60 -7.35 -15.46
CA MET A 106 25.89 -7.35 -14.77
C MET A 106 26.27 -5.94 -14.29
N ALA A 107 26.10 -4.91 -15.11
CA ALA A 107 26.38 -3.52 -14.74
C ALA A 107 25.43 -3.01 -13.64
N PHE A 108 24.16 -3.41 -13.71
CA PHE A 108 23.18 -3.12 -12.66
C PHE A 108 23.58 -3.75 -11.31
N HIS A 109 23.99 -5.01 -11.31
CA HIS A 109 24.50 -5.64 -10.09
C HIS A 109 25.80 -5.03 -9.59
N LEU A 110 26.68 -4.59 -10.49
CA LEU A 110 27.88 -3.84 -10.11
C LEU A 110 27.52 -2.54 -9.37
N ALA A 111 26.53 -1.77 -9.88
CA ALA A 111 26.04 -0.57 -9.21
C ALA A 111 25.47 -0.90 -7.81
N ARG A 112 24.72 -2.00 -7.67
CA ARG A 112 24.20 -2.46 -6.38
C ARG A 112 25.31 -2.87 -5.40
N MET A 113 26.39 -3.44 -5.89
CA MET A 113 27.56 -3.77 -5.06
C MET A 113 28.26 -2.51 -4.54
N TYR A 114 28.39 -1.47 -5.36
CA TYR A 114 28.90 -0.18 -4.90
C TYR A 114 28.00 0.43 -3.83
N GLN A 115 26.68 0.36 -4.01
CA GLN A 115 25.71 0.79 -2.99
C GLN A 115 25.89 0.01 -1.67
N GLY A 116 26.03 -1.32 -1.75
CA GLY A 116 26.24 -2.18 -0.57
C GLY A 116 27.56 -1.93 0.18
N LEU A 117 28.54 -1.29 -0.47
CA LEU A 117 29.79 -0.81 0.14
C LEU A 117 29.69 0.64 0.66
N GLY A 118 28.53 1.29 0.57
CA GLY A 118 28.36 2.69 0.93
C GLY A 118 28.91 3.69 -0.08
N GLN A 119 29.39 3.22 -1.27
CA GLN A 119 29.87 4.09 -2.35
C GLN A 119 28.70 4.64 -3.17
N ASN A 120 27.82 5.38 -2.49
CA ASN A 120 26.54 5.81 -3.04
C ASN A 120 26.67 6.71 -4.27
N GLN A 121 27.66 7.59 -4.33
CA GLN A 121 27.88 8.46 -5.48
C GLN A 121 28.23 7.67 -6.74
N THR A 122 29.13 6.68 -6.62
CA THR A 122 29.50 5.78 -7.72
C THR A 122 28.31 4.95 -8.18
N ALA A 123 27.55 4.40 -7.23
CA ALA A 123 26.35 3.62 -7.53
C ALA A 123 25.31 4.47 -8.28
N ALA A 124 25.01 5.67 -7.80
CA ALA A 124 24.05 6.57 -8.44
C ALA A 124 24.48 6.95 -9.88
N SER A 125 25.76 7.24 -10.10
CA SER A 125 26.28 7.53 -11.45
C SER A 125 26.10 6.35 -12.39
N LEU A 126 26.36 5.13 -11.95
CA LEU A 126 26.16 3.93 -12.77
C LEU A 126 24.66 3.69 -13.06
N PHE A 127 23.79 3.83 -12.06
CA PHE A 127 22.36 3.63 -12.27
C PHE A 127 21.77 4.61 -13.29
N ILE A 128 22.07 5.90 -13.20
CA ILE A 128 21.53 6.88 -14.13
C ILE A 128 22.03 6.69 -15.56
N GLU A 129 23.28 6.23 -15.74
CA GLU A 129 23.82 5.91 -17.05
C GLU A 129 23.18 4.66 -17.67
N LEU A 130 22.70 3.71 -16.87
CA LEU A 130 22.00 2.51 -17.34
C LEU A 130 20.60 2.79 -17.88
N VAL A 131 19.95 3.87 -17.45
CA VAL A 131 18.58 4.22 -17.86
C VAL A 131 18.41 4.34 -19.38
N PRO A 132 19.19 5.16 -20.11
CA PRO A 132 19.02 5.34 -21.55
C PRO A 132 19.43 4.13 -22.39
N ILE A 133 20.18 3.20 -21.83
CA ILE A 133 20.69 2.00 -22.52
C ILE A 133 20.01 0.71 -22.05
N SER A 134 18.90 0.81 -21.33
CA SER A 134 18.09 -0.33 -20.87
C SER A 134 17.49 -1.13 -22.03
N PHE A 135 17.19 -2.41 -21.77
CA PHE A 135 16.62 -3.33 -22.77
C PHE A 135 15.10 -3.44 -22.65
N SER A 136 14.54 -3.09 -21.48
CA SER A 136 13.11 -3.06 -21.20
C SER A 136 12.71 -1.81 -20.43
N SER A 137 11.41 -1.53 -20.36
CA SER A 137 10.86 -0.46 -19.51
C SER A 137 11.10 -0.76 -18.03
N GLU A 138 11.04 -2.02 -17.63
CA GLU A 138 11.27 -2.47 -16.25
C GLU A 138 12.72 -2.28 -15.84
N ASP A 139 13.68 -2.60 -16.71
CA ASP A 139 15.11 -2.33 -16.47
C ASP A 139 15.35 -0.84 -16.28
N SER A 140 14.76 -0.03 -17.17
CA SER A 140 14.87 1.44 -17.10
C SER A 140 14.36 1.96 -15.77
N ASP A 141 13.15 1.58 -15.38
CA ASP A 141 12.51 2.04 -14.15
C ASP A 141 13.26 1.50 -12.91
N SER A 142 13.76 0.26 -12.94
CA SER A 142 14.60 -0.29 -11.87
C SER A 142 15.87 0.53 -11.64
N ALA A 143 16.63 0.82 -12.69
CA ALA A 143 17.84 1.61 -12.57
C ALA A 143 17.54 3.04 -12.08
N LEU A 144 16.49 3.65 -12.60
CA LEU A 144 16.04 4.98 -12.23
C LEU A 144 15.55 5.05 -10.78
N TRP A 145 14.87 4.02 -10.29
CA TRP A 145 14.42 3.91 -8.91
C TRP A 145 15.61 3.89 -7.94
N TYR A 146 16.62 3.06 -8.20
CA TYR A 146 17.83 3.01 -7.37
C TYR A 146 18.60 4.34 -7.38
N TRP A 147 18.70 4.98 -8.55
CA TRP A 147 19.31 6.31 -8.64
C TRP A 147 18.57 7.32 -7.78
N LEU A 148 17.25 7.36 -7.88
CA LEU A 148 16.41 8.29 -7.14
C LEU A 148 16.48 8.03 -5.64
N ASP A 149 16.37 6.77 -5.19
CA ASP A 149 16.44 6.38 -3.78
C ASP A 149 17.76 6.81 -3.14
N ILE A 150 18.90 6.51 -3.81
CA ILE A 150 20.23 6.92 -3.35
C ILE A 150 20.33 8.45 -3.30
N THR A 151 19.86 9.14 -4.33
CA THR A 151 19.93 10.59 -4.42
C THR A 151 19.11 11.25 -3.31
N MET A 152 17.87 10.81 -3.10
CA MET A 152 17.00 11.31 -2.03
C MET A 152 17.61 11.08 -0.65
N LYS A 153 18.14 9.89 -0.38
CA LYS A 153 18.83 9.57 0.89
C LYS A 153 20.10 10.40 1.09
N SER A 154 20.88 10.62 0.03
CA SER A 154 22.09 11.44 0.11
C SER A 154 21.76 12.90 0.41
N ILE A 155 20.75 13.48 -0.23
CA ILE A 155 20.27 14.83 0.06
C ILE A 155 19.71 14.88 1.50
N ALA A 156 18.97 13.86 1.93
CA ALA A 156 18.45 13.79 3.29
C ALA A 156 19.58 13.79 4.34
N ALA A 157 20.66 13.05 4.11
CA ALA A 157 21.80 12.95 5.03
C ALA A 157 22.59 14.28 5.17
N THR A 158 22.65 15.11 4.13
CA THR A 158 23.35 16.41 4.21
C THR A 158 22.67 17.41 5.17
N GLY A 159 21.39 17.21 5.48
CA GLY A 159 20.65 18.05 6.42
C GLY A 159 20.92 17.75 7.89
N THR A 160 21.34 16.54 8.21
CA THR A 160 21.59 16.12 9.60
C THR A 160 22.82 16.83 10.22
N ILE A 161 23.71 17.36 9.40
CA ILE A 161 24.89 18.12 9.85
C ILE A 161 24.53 19.60 10.17
N LEU A 162 23.34 20.06 9.73
CA LEU A 162 22.91 21.44 9.85
C LEU A 162 21.98 21.67 11.04
N ASP A 163 21.53 20.64 11.75
CA ASP A 163 20.58 20.72 12.86
C ASP A 163 21.11 21.46 14.11
N ASP A 164 22.39 21.84 14.15
CA ASP A 164 23.02 22.53 15.28
C ASP A 164 23.18 24.07 15.10
N LEU A 165 22.69 24.67 14.03
CA LEU A 165 22.96 26.07 13.67
C LEU A 165 21.67 26.88 13.40
N GLY A 166 21.24 27.73 14.30
CA GLY A 166 20.09 28.66 14.33
C GLY A 166 19.48 29.22 13.01
N GLU A 167 19.03 30.45 12.94
CA GLU A 167 18.21 31.04 11.84
C GLU A 167 18.73 30.90 10.38
N GLU A 168 19.96 30.50 10.15
CA GLU A 168 20.46 30.05 8.82
C GLU A 168 19.82 28.75 8.33
N ASP A 169 19.16 28.00 9.21
CA ASP A 169 18.60 26.67 8.97
C ASP A 169 17.42 26.64 8.01
N ALA A 170 16.56 27.67 8.03
CA ALA A 170 15.37 27.69 7.17
C ALA A 170 15.73 27.76 5.68
N ASN A 171 16.77 28.52 5.33
CA ASN A 171 17.25 28.63 3.94
C ASN A 171 17.94 27.33 3.48
N ALA A 172 18.71 26.69 4.36
CA ALA A 172 19.37 25.43 4.08
C ALA A 172 18.33 24.30 3.88
N LEU A 173 17.32 24.23 4.74
CA LEU A 173 16.21 23.27 4.61
C LEU A 173 15.41 23.51 3.33
N HIS A 174 15.15 24.76 2.97
CA HIS A 174 14.46 25.10 1.73
C HIS A 174 15.28 24.69 0.50
N ALA A 175 16.58 24.97 0.49
CA ALA A 175 17.49 24.54 -0.58
C ALA A 175 17.56 23.03 -0.71
N LYS A 176 17.62 22.29 0.40
CA LYS A 176 17.57 20.81 0.43
C LYS A 176 16.29 20.29 -0.21
N ARG A 177 15.13 20.81 0.19
CA ARG A 177 13.83 20.38 -0.39
C ARG A 177 13.73 20.70 -1.88
N ALA A 178 14.29 21.82 -2.32
CA ALA A 178 14.37 22.18 -3.73
C ALA A 178 15.20 21.16 -4.53
N LEU A 179 16.31 20.65 -3.96
CA LEU A 179 17.11 19.59 -4.57
C LEU A 179 16.35 18.27 -4.65
N GLU A 180 15.62 17.89 -3.60
CA GLU A 180 14.79 16.69 -3.59
C GLU A 180 13.67 16.75 -4.63
N ILE A 181 12.98 17.87 -4.74
CA ILE A 181 11.95 18.11 -5.76
C ILE A 181 12.57 18.08 -7.16
N SER A 182 13.77 18.64 -7.33
CA SER A 182 14.50 18.59 -8.61
C SER A 182 14.85 17.14 -9.01
N ALA A 183 15.33 16.32 -8.07
CA ALA A 183 15.62 14.90 -8.33
C ALA A 183 14.37 14.12 -8.74
N LEU A 184 13.26 14.33 -8.03
CA LEU A 184 11.96 13.75 -8.38
C LEU A 184 11.49 14.20 -9.77
N SER A 185 11.67 15.48 -10.13
CA SER A 185 11.32 16.02 -11.44
C SER A 185 12.12 15.35 -12.56
N GLN A 186 13.43 15.16 -12.34
CA GLN A 186 14.31 14.48 -13.29
C GLN A 186 13.88 13.01 -13.47
N ALA A 187 13.62 12.29 -12.38
CA ALA A 187 13.10 10.92 -12.46
C ALA A 187 11.79 10.88 -13.23
N ALA A 188 10.85 11.75 -12.89
CA ALA A 188 9.52 11.82 -13.52
C ALA A 188 9.55 12.17 -15.02
N ALA A 189 10.63 12.72 -15.52
CA ALA A 189 10.83 12.93 -16.95
C ALA A 189 11.29 11.66 -17.69
N LEU A 190 11.84 10.69 -16.97
CA LEU A 190 12.48 9.50 -17.53
C LEU A 190 11.71 8.20 -17.30
N TRP A 191 10.88 8.12 -16.24
CA TRP A 191 10.18 6.89 -15.88
C TRP A 191 9.20 6.43 -16.97
N LYS A 192 8.97 5.12 -17.07
CA LYS A 192 8.06 4.47 -18.01
C LYS A 192 6.76 4.04 -17.35
N SER A 193 6.84 3.55 -16.11
CA SER A 193 5.71 3.08 -15.31
C SER A 193 5.62 3.89 -14.02
N PRO A 194 4.74 4.90 -13.94
CA PRO A 194 4.63 5.77 -12.76
C PRO A 194 4.41 5.01 -11.44
N SER A 195 3.66 3.91 -11.48
CA SER A 195 3.37 3.07 -10.31
C SER A 195 4.63 2.45 -9.66
N TYR A 196 5.73 2.35 -10.42
CA TYR A 196 7.00 1.85 -9.90
C TYR A 196 7.65 2.79 -8.89
N PHE A 197 7.27 4.08 -8.88
CA PHE A 197 7.85 5.14 -8.03
C PHE A 197 6.91 5.63 -6.93
N GLU A 198 5.72 5.03 -6.80
CA GLU A 198 4.71 5.46 -5.83
C GLU A 198 5.20 5.34 -4.38
N ASP A 199 6.05 4.37 -4.06
CA ASP A 199 6.65 4.18 -2.75
C ASP A 199 7.56 5.36 -2.35
N ILE A 200 8.46 5.80 -3.24
CA ILE A 200 9.36 6.94 -2.98
C ILE A 200 8.57 8.24 -2.86
N VAL A 201 7.60 8.48 -3.75
CA VAL A 201 6.76 9.68 -3.70
C VAL A 201 5.92 9.70 -2.43
N SER A 202 5.35 8.56 -2.04
CA SER A 202 4.56 8.40 -0.82
C SER A 202 5.40 8.64 0.43
N GLU A 203 6.60 8.08 0.51
CA GLU A 203 7.48 8.31 1.66
C GLU A 203 7.95 9.76 1.74
N TYR A 204 8.25 10.37 0.60
CA TYR A 204 8.60 11.78 0.55
C TYR A 204 7.44 12.68 1.01
N MET A 205 6.23 12.42 0.54
CA MET A 205 5.02 13.14 0.97
C MET A 205 4.81 13.00 2.50
N ARG A 206 4.90 11.77 3.04
CA ARG A 206 4.77 11.53 4.48
C ARG A 206 5.82 12.29 5.29
N ARG A 207 7.05 12.37 4.78
CA ARG A 207 8.11 13.15 5.43
C ARG A 207 7.79 14.65 5.43
N LEU A 208 7.37 15.20 4.29
CA LEU A 208 6.98 16.61 4.20
C LEU A 208 5.81 16.95 5.16
N LEU A 209 4.84 16.04 5.27
CA LEU A 209 3.72 16.19 6.21
C LEU A 209 4.22 16.19 7.67
N ARG A 210 5.11 15.27 8.05
CA ARG A 210 5.71 15.21 9.40
C ARG A 210 6.50 16.48 9.75
N GLU A 211 7.21 17.02 8.80
CA GLU A 211 8.02 18.23 8.95
C GLU A 211 7.18 19.53 8.90
N GLY A 212 5.86 19.44 8.66
CA GLY A 212 5.00 20.61 8.49
C GLY A 212 5.32 21.43 7.24
N ALA A 213 5.92 20.80 6.23
CA ALA A 213 6.35 21.44 4.99
C ALA A 213 5.18 21.58 3.99
N TRP A 214 4.09 22.19 4.42
CA TRP A 214 2.82 22.24 3.72
C TRP A 214 2.92 22.76 2.28
N ASN A 215 3.70 23.82 2.09
CA ASN A 215 3.93 24.41 0.78
C ASN A 215 4.67 23.43 -0.16
N ASP A 216 5.56 22.61 0.37
CA ASP A 216 6.32 21.64 -0.42
C ASP A 216 5.48 20.43 -0.79
N VAL A 217 4.51 20.02 0.04
CA VAL A 217 3.47 19.04 -0.33
C VAL A 217 2.69 19.51 -1.55
N VAL A 218 2.28 20.77 -1.57
CA VAL A 218 1.54 21.35 -2.69
C VAL A 218 2.41 21.45 -3.95
N ARG A 219 3.69 21.84 -3.81
CA ARG A 219 4.66 21.82 -4.93
C ARG A 219 4.86 20.42 -5.49
N LEU A 220 4.98 19.41 -4.61
CA LEU A 220 5.03 18.01 -5.00
C LEU A 220 3.78 17.60 -5.78
N CYS A 221 2.59 18.01 -5.32
CA CYS A 221 1.34 17.77 -6.03
C CYS A 221 1.34 18.41 -7.43
N ALA A 222 1.73 19.66 -7.54
CA ALA A 222 1.78 20.37 -8.83
C ALA A 222 2.72 19.67 -9.83
N LEU A 223 3.84 19.13 -9.35
CA LEU A 223 4.82 18.41 -10.16
C LEU A 223 4.32 17.02 -10.58
N MET A 224 3.68 16.28 -9.66
CA MET A 224 3.44 14.84 -9.79
C MET A 224 2.01 14.48 -10.20
N SER A 225 1.01 15.35 -9.95
CA SER A 225 -0.41 15.01 -10.12
C SER A 225 -0.80 14.55 -11.53
N GLN A 226 -0.09 15.00 -12.56
CA GLN A 226 -0.33 14.57 -13.95
C GLN A 226 0.48 13.34 -14.37
N LYS A 227 1.45 12.94 -13.54
CA LYS A 227 2.38 11.85 -13.83
C LYS A 227 2.09 10.59 -13.04
N LEU A 228 1.39 10.70 -11.93
CA LEU A 228 1.02 9.59 -11.07
C LEU A 228 -0.33 8.98 -11.47
N THR A 229 -0.53 7.74 -11.08
CA THR A 229 -1.79 7.01 -11.26
C THR A 229 -2.76 7.26 -10.09
N GLY A 230 -3.98 6.72 -10.18
CA GLY A 230 -5.05 6.93 -9.20
C GLY A 230 -4.67 6.67 -7.75
N THR A 231 -3.87 5.63 -7.48
CA THR A 231 -3.49 5.21 -6.12
C THR A 231 -2.72 6.29 -5.34
N MET A 232 -1.81 7.01 -5.99
CA MET A 232 -1.06 8.11 -5.36
C MET A 232 -1.59 9.49 -5.71
N ARG A 233 -2.23 9.63 -6.86
CA ARG A 233 -2.78 10.90 -7.31
C ARG A 233 -3.94 11.38 -6.44
N GLY A 234 -4.82 10.45 -6.03
CA GLY A 234 -5.96 10.76 -5.17
C GLY A 234 -5.55 11.39 -3.84
N PRO A 235 -4.75 10.72 -2.99
CA PRO A 235 -4.29 11.28 -1.73
C PRO A 235 -3.53 12.59 -1.90
N LEU A 236 -2.66 12.71 -2.91
CA LEU A 236 -1.85 13.90 -3.12
C LEU A 236 -2.71 15.13 -3.47
N LEU A 237 -3.71 14.98 -4.36
CA LEU A 237 -4.66 16.03 -4.67
C LEU A 237 -5.53 16.38 -3.48
N TYR A 238 -6.08 15.39 -2.78
CA TYR A 238 -6.97 15.61 -1.65
C TYR A 238 -6.27 16.37 -0.51
N ILE A 239 -5.09 15.89 -0.09
CA ILE A 239 -4.29 16.53 0.95
C ILE A 239 -3.93 17.97 0.56
N SER A 240 -3.52 18.21 -0.70
CA SER A 240 -3.20 19.56 -1.17
C SER A 240 -4.43 20.49 -1.10
N GLY A 241 -5.60 20.00 -1.51
CA GLY A 241 -6.85 20.74 -1.35
C GLY A 241 -7.15 21.08 0.11
N ARG A 242 -6.98 20.11 1.03
CA ARG A 242 -7.16 20.34 2.47
C ARG A 242 -6.17 21.34 3.06
N LEU A 243 -4.92 21.32 2.61
CA LEU A 243 -3.91 22.29 3.07
C LEU A 243 -4.25 23.72 2.67
N PHE A 244 -4.84 23.92 1.49
CA PHE A 244 -5.38 25.23 1.10
C PHE A 244 -6.64 25.61 1.88
N GLU A 245 -7.59 24.70 2.03
CA GLU A 245 -8.85 24.93 2.74
C GLU A 245 -8.63 25.33 4.20
N THR A 246 -7.65 24.70 4.86
CA THR A 246 -7.30 24.97 6.25
C THR A 246 -6.33 26.13 6.43
N GLY A 247 -5.90 26.77 5.34
CA GLY A 247 -4.95 27.90 5.37
C GLY A 247 -3.53 27.51 5.76
N ARG A 248 -3.18 26.23 5.76
CA ARG A 248 -1.82 25.73 6.05
C ARG A 248 -0.86 25.97 4.90
N ALA A 249 -1.33 25.85 3.66
CA ALA A 249 -0.54 26.15 2.47
C ALA A 249 -0.90 27.52 1.90
N ASN A 250 0.15 28.27 1.52
CA ASN A 250 0.05 29.54 0.83
C ASN A 250 1.17 29.60 -0.23
N VAL A 251 0.89 29.10 -1.41
CA VAL A 251 1.85 29.01 -2.52
C VAL A 251 1.25 29.66 -3.75
N ASP A 252 2.03 30.50 -4.41
CA ASP A 252 1.65 31.08 -5.70
C ASP A 252 1.87 30.07 -6.81
N LEU A 253 0.83 29.30 -7.13
CA LEU A 253 0.79 28.31 -8.18
C LEU A 253 -0.50 28.48 -8.98
N ALA A 254 -0.55 27.90 -10.17
CA ALA A 254 -1.76 27.88 -11.02
C ALA A 254 -2.97 27.23 -10.30
N LEU A 255 -2.71 26.25 -9.44
CA LEU A 255 -3.68 25.63 -8.54
C LEU A 255 -3.54 26.28 -7.16
N ASN A 256 -4.30 27.32 -6.90
CA ASN A 256 -4.21 28.16 -5.69
C ASN A 256 -5.49 28.17 -4.84
N SER A 257 -6.41 27.24 -5.06
CA SER A 257 -7.60 27.12 -4.25
C SER A 257 -7.97 25.65 -4.03
N ALA A 258 -8.54 25.33 -2.86
CA ALA A 258 -9.00 23.99 -2.50
C ALA A 258 -9.95 23.38 -3.53
N ASN A 259 -10.90 24.19 -4.03
CA ASN A 259 -11.92 23.72 -4.96
C ASN A 259 -11.33 23.17 -6.27
N LEU A 260 -10.23 23.77 -6.78
CA LEU A 260 -9.59 23.28 -8.00
C LEU A 260 -9.06 21.85 -7.82
N TYR A 261 -8.48 21.53 -6.67
CA TYR A 261 -8.01 20.17 -6.35
C TYR A 261 -9.17 19.19 -6.22
N TYR A 262 -10.26 19.58 -5.56
CA TYR A 262 -11.45 18.74 -5.42
C TYR A 262 -12.14 18.50 -6.77
N GLU A 263 -12.23 19.50 -7.63
CA GLU A 263 -12.75 19.35 -9.00
C GLU A 263 -11.87 18.41 -9.84
N MET A 264 -10.54 18.47 -9.70
CA MET A 264 -9.64 17.53 -10.39
C MET A 264 -9.90 16.09 -9.97
N LEU A 265 -10.13 15.84 -8.67
CA LEU A 265 -10.50 14.52 -8.15
C LEU A 265 -11.78 13.98 -8.78
N LEU A 266 -12.77 14.84 -9.02
CA LEU A 266 -14.05 14.42 -9.60
C LEU A 266 -13.98 14.19 -11.11
N ARG A 267 -13.13 14.93 -11.83
CA ARG A 267 -12.99 14.81 -13.30
C ARG A 267 -12.22 13.57 -13.72
N ASP A 268 -11.38 13.02 -12.85
CA ASP A 268 -10.54 11.89 -13.17
C ASP A 268 -11.18 10.56 -12.73
N GLY A 269 -11.65 9.79 -13.72
CA GLY A 269 -12.26 8.48 -13.48
C GLY A 269 -11.29 7.39 -13.00
N GLY A 270 -9.97 7.63 -13.04
CA GLY A 270 -8.95 6.70 -12.55
C GLY A 270 -8.66 6.85 -11.05
N ILE A 271 -9.23 7.86 -10.39
CA ILE A 271 -9.05 8.09 -8.95
C ILE A 271 -10.01 7.20 -8.14
N GLU A 272 -9.50 6.70 -7.01
CA GLU A 272 -10.30 5.89 -6.09
C GLU A 272 -11.54 6.64 -5.61
N GLU A 273 -12.67 5.94 -5.57
CA GLU A 273 -13.97 6.52 -5.22
C GLU A 273 -14.00 7.14 -3.82
N HIS A 274 -13.14 6.68 -2.92
CA HIS A 274 -12.98 7.26 -1.59
C HIS A 274 -12.62 8.77 -1.68
N TYR A 275 -11.59 9.13 -2.43
CA TYR A 275 -11.16 10.53 -2.56
C TYR A 275 -12.17 11.38 -3.36
N ARG A 276 -12.86 10.79 -4.33
CA ARG A 276 -13.95 11.43 -5.07
C ARG A 276 -15.13 11.74 -4.14
N THR A 277 -15.47 10.81 -3.27
CA THR A 277 -16.50 10.98 -2.24
C THR A 277 -16.13 12.10 -1.27
N LEU A 278 -14.92 12.09 -0.73
CA LEU A 278 -14.43 13.14 0.17
C LEU A 278 -14.44 14.52 -0.50
N ALA A 279 -13.97 14.60 -1.75
CA ALA A 279 -13.98 15.84 -2.54
C ALA A 279 -15.41 16.37 -2.77
N SER A 280 -16.36 15.49 -3.08
CA SER A 280 -17.76 15.86 -3.26
C SER A 280 -18.34 16.50 -2.01
N TRP A 281 -18.11 15.90 -0.84
CA TRP A 281 -18.57 16.46 0.42
C TRP A 281 -17.94 17.84 0.71
N ARG A 282 -16.67 18.04 0.35
CA ARG A 282 -16.02 19.35 0.48
C ARG A 282 -16.59 20.40 -0.45
N LEU A 283 -17.05 20.00 -1.63
CA LEU A 283 -17.72 20.89 -2.59
C LEU A 283 -19.22 21.08 -2.29
N GLY A 284 -19.78 20.36 -1.33
CA GLY A 284 -21.21 20.39 -0.99
C GLY A 284 -22.11 19.77 -2.06
N ILE A 285 -21.59 18.80 -2.82
CA ILE A 285 -22.34 18.07 -3.86
C ILE A 285 -22.47 16.59 -3.50
N GLU A 286 -23.46 15.94 -4.09
CA GLU A 286 -23.65 14.51 -3.91
C GLU A 286 -22.51 13.72 -4.54
N PRO A 287 -21.89 12.76 -3.82
CA PRO A 287 -20.85 11.91 -4.40
C PRO A 287 -21.35 11.12 -5.61
N PRO A 288 -20.56 11.03 -6.70
CA PRO A 288 -20.96 10.34 -7.93
C PRO A 288 -21.38 8.88 -7.71
N LEU A 289 -20.73 8.20 -6.77
CA LEU A 289 -21.10 6.83 -6.41
C LEU A 289 -22.52 6.78 -5.83
N LEU A 290 -22.84 7.67 -4.88
CA LEU A 290 -24.16 7.69 -4.23
C LEU A 290 -25.28 8.06 -5.19
N ALA A 291 -25.01 8.98 -6.14
CA ALA A 291 -25.99 9.38 -7.15
C ALA A 291 -26.42 8.22 -8.07
N ASN A 292 -25.59 7.18 -8.19
CA ASN A 292 -25.85 6.00 -9.03
C ASN A 292 -26.25 4.76 -8.23
N LEU A 293 -26.24 4.82 -6.90
CA LEU A 293 -26.70 3.71 -6.08
C LEU A 293 -28.24 3.69 -6.03
N PRO A 294 -28.86 2.51 -6.12
CA PRO A 294 -30.29 2.39 -5.87
C PRO A 294 -30.58 2.78 -4.42
N VAL A 295 -31.58 3.62 -4.23
CA VAL A 295 -32.08 3.95 -2.89
C VAL A 295 -32.84 2.73 -2.37
N LEU A 296 -32.18 1.93 -1.55
CA LEU A 296 -32.85 0.85 -0.83
C LEU A 296 -33.63 1.47 0.33
N GLY A 297 -34.95 1.35 0.27
CA GLY A 297 -35.80 1.70 1.42
C GLY A 297 -35.44 0.85 2.65
N THR A 298 -35.77 1.35 3.84
CA THR A 298 -35.60 0.57 5.09
C THR A 298 -36.37 -0.75 5.06
N ASP A 299 -37.40 -0.82 4.22
CA ASP A 299 -38.33 -1.94 4.07
C ASP A 299 -37.97 -2.84 2.87
N PHE A 300 -36.78 -2.68 2.26
CA PHE A 300 -36.37 -3.52 1.14
C PHE A 300 -36.14 -4.96 1.62
N ASP A 301 -37.05 -5.83 1.20
CA ASP A 301 -37.01 -7.27 1.49
C ASP A 301 -36.24 -7.98 0.36
N LEU A 302 -34.98 -8.28 0.63
CA LEU A 302 -34.06 -8.93 -0.30
C LEU A 302 -34.53 -10.35 -0.65
N GLU A 303 -35.02 -11.11 0.34
CA GLU A 303 -35.48 -12.49 0.11
C GLU A 303 -36.70 -12.51 -0.79
N SER A 304 -37.69 -11.66 -0.53
CA SER A 304 -38.86 -11.52 -1.39
C SER A 304 -38.50 -11.04 -2.80
N ALA A 305 -37.55 -10.12 -2.93
CA ALA A 305 -37.09 -9.63 -4.22
C ALA A 305 -36.43 -10.74 -5.05
N ILE A 306 -35.60 -11.58 -4.43
CA ILE A 306 -34.95 -12.72 -5.11
C ILE A 306 -35.99 -13.80 -5.40
N ALA A 307 -36.88 -14.13 -4.43
CA ALA A 307 -37.92 -15.12 -4.63
C ALA A 307 -38.86 -14.77 -5.80
N GLY A 308 -39.16 -13.48 -5.98
CA GLY A 308 -39.93 -12.98 -7.12
C GLY A 308 -39.26 -13.25 -8.48
N ILE A 309 -37.95 -13.16 -8.58
CA ILE A 309 -37.16 -13.50 -9.79
C ILE A 309 -37.18 -15.00 -10.02
N CYS A 310 -36.91 -15.78 -8.99
CA CYS A 310 -36.86 -17.25 -9.03
C CYS A 310 -38.25 -17.90 -9.10
N GLN A 311 -39.31 -17.13 -9.36
CA GLN A 311 -40.71 -17.59 -9.46
C GLN A 311 -41.20 -18.36 -8.23
N ASN A 312 -40.74 -17.98 -7.03
CA ASN A 312 -41.02 -18.65 -5.76
C ASN A 312 -40.69 -20.17 -5.76
N SER A 313 -39.82 -20.62 -6.65
CA SER A 313 -39.39 -22.01 -6.72
C SER A 313 -38.41 -22.34 -5.61
N MET A 314 -38.68 -23.38 -4.85
CA MET A 314 -37.72 -23.99 -3.93
C MET A 314 -36.64 -24.79 -4.69
N ASP A 315 -36.93 -25.13 -5.95
CA ASP A 315 -36.01 -25.86 -6.83
C ASP A 315 -35.10 -24.87 -7.56
N PRO A 316 -33.83 -25.24 -7.80
CA PRO A 316 -32.92 -24.39 -8.55
C PRO A 316 -33.41 -24.16 -9.98
N PRO A 317 -33.28 -22.94 -10.53
CA PRO A 317 -33.57 -22.66 -11.93
C PRO A 317 -32.65 -23.48 -12.82
N VAL A 318 -33.17 -24.16 -13.84
CA VAL A 318 -32.44 -25.16 -14.60
C VAL A 318 -32.19 -24.71 -16.02
N ASP A 319 -30.89 -24.61 -16.38
CA ASP A 319 -30.48 -24.50 -17.79
C ASP A 319 -29.71 -25.78 -18.25
N ASP A 320 -29.12 -26.56 -17.34
CA ASP A 320 -28.29 -27.75 -17.66
C ASP A 320 -28.39 -28.78 -16.53
N GLY A 321 -28.62 -30.04 -16.87
CA GLY A 321 -28.82 -31.11 -15.90
C GLY A 321 -27.65 -31.30 -14.92
N LYS A 322 -26.39 -31.15 -15.37
CA LYS A 322 -25.22 -31.26 -14.51
C LYS A 322 -25.12 -30.08 -13.51
N LEU A 323 -25.52 -28.91 -13.95
CA LEU A 323 -25.51 -27.71 -13.09
C LEU A 323 -26.58 -27.83 -12.02
N LYS A 324 -27.75 -28.41 -12.35
CA LYS A 324 -28.80 -28.70 -11.37
C LYS A 324 -28.29 -29.56 -10.23
N ASP A 325 -27.60 -30.68 -10.55
CA ASP A 325 -27.07 -31.58 -9.53
C ASP A 325 -26.11 -30.87 -8.56
N VAL A 326 -25.30 -29.94 -9.07
CA VAL A 326 -24.41 -29.12 -8.23
C VAL A 326 -25.19 -28.14 -7.36
N LEU A 327 -26.20 -27.47 -7.91
CA LEU A 327 -27.04 -26.55 -7.15
C LEU A 327 -27.83 -27.29 -6.04
N ASP A 328 -28.40 -28.46 -6.35
CA ASP A 328 -29.08 -29.32 -5.38
C ASP A 328 -28.12 -29.80 -4.29
N PHE A 329 -26.88 -30.16 -4.66
CA PHE A 329 -25.85 -30.56 -3.72
C PHE A 329 -25.46 -29.41 -2.78
N ILE A 330 -25.31 -28.18 -3.30
CA ILE A 330 -25.01 -26.99 -2.48
C ILE A 330 -26.17 -26.72 -1.51
N GLY A 331 -27.41 -26.72 -2.01
CA GLY A 331 -28.59 -26.48 -1.18
C GLY A 331 -28.70 -27.50 -0.06
N GLN A 332 -28.61 -28.80 -0.37
CA GLN A 332 -28.64 -29.87 0.63
C GLN A 332 -27.48 -29.78 1.62
N SER A 333 -26.26 -29.43 1.15
CA SER A 333 -25.12 -29.25 2.03
C SER A 333 -25.39 -28.15 3.07
N LEU A 334 -26.01 -27.04 2.68
CA LEU A 334 -26.41 -25.97 3.59
C LEU A 334 -27.48 -26.45 4.58
N ASP A 335 -28.52 -27.14 4.10
CA ASP A 335 -29.61 -27.67 4.93
C ASP A 335 -29.10 -28.68 5.99
N TYR A 336 -27.99 -29.35 5.74
CA TYR A 336 -27.33 -30.28 6.68
C TYR A 336 -26.21 -29.62 7.51
N GLY A 337 -26.02 -28.31 7.45
CA GLY A 337 -24.97 -27.60 8.20
C GLY A 337 -23.56 -27.85 7.70
N LEU A 338 -23.40 -28.15 6.40
CA LEU A 338 -22.10 -28.39 5.73
C LEU A 338 -21.67 -27.15 4.92
N GLU A 339 -21.71 -25.97 5.55
CA GLU A 339 -21.52 -24.66 4.89
C GLU A 339 -20.15 -24.55 4.21
N THR A 340 -19.12 -25.14 4.80
CA THR A 340 -17.76 -25.16 4.20
C THR A 340 -17.78 -25.88 2.88
N LEU A 341 -18.38 -27.07 2.84
CA LEU A 341 -18.50 -27.89 1.63
C LEU A 341 -19.32 -27.18 0.55
N ALA A 342 -20.45 -26.56 0.94
CA ALA A 342 -21.26 -25.76 0.04
C ALA A 342 -20.48 -24.59 -0.57
N SER A 343 -19.69 -23.87 0.24
CA SER A 343 -18.92 -22.71 -0.19
C SER A 343 -17.77 -23.08 -1.12
N GLU A 344 -17.18 -24.25 -0.97
CA GLU A 344 -16.10 -24.75 -1.85
C GLU A 344 -16.60 -25.03 -3.27
N GLN A 345 -17.88 -25.41 -3.43
CA GLN A 345 -18.46 -25.71 -4.73
C GLN A 345 -18.71 -24.47 -5.61
N ILE A 346 -18.73 -23.27 -5.04
CA ILE A 346 -18.90 -22.00 -5.79
C ILE A 346 -17.56 -21.34 -6.16
N ALA A 347 -16.50 -22.11 -6.36
CA ALA A 347 -15.19 -21.55 -6.72
C ALA A 347 -15.21 -20.76 -8.04
N ALA A 348 -16.04 -21.18 -9.02
CA ALA A 348 -16.26 -20.48 -10.29
C ALA A 348 -17.75 -20.13 -10.43
N LEU A 349 -18.06 -18.84 -10.45
CA LEU A 349 -19.43 -18.33 -10.55
C LEU A 349 -19.89 -18.08 -12.00
N SER A 350 -18.96 -17.88 -12.92
CA SER A 350 -19.27 -17.50 -14.31
C SER A 350 -20.13 -18.50 -15.10
N PRO A 351 -20.08 -19.83 -14.86
CA PRO A 351 -20.93 -20.79 -15.58
C PRO A 351 -22.40 -20.73 -15.21
N TYR A 352 -22.75 -20.16 -14.04
CA TYR A 352 -24.13 -20.12 -13.57
C TYR A 352 -24.91 -18.98 -14.22
N SER A 353 -26.21 -19.22 -14.50
CA SER A 353 -27.13 -18.16 -14.88
C SER A 353 -27.31 -17.14 -13.74
N THR A 354 -27.80 -15.93 -14.04
CA THR A 354 -28.06 -14.94 -13.01
C THR A 354 -29.12 -15.43 -12.01
N ASP A 355 -30.15 -16.09 -12.48
CA ASP A 355 -31.22 -16.62 -11.61
C ASP A 355 -30.69 -17.72 -10.69
N SER A 356 -29.83 -18.62 -11.19
CA SER A 356 -29.16 -19.63 -10.38
C SER A 356 -28.26 -19.01 -9.31
N LEU A 357 -27.53 -17.93 -9.65
CA LEU A 357 -26.72 -17.20 -8.69
C LEU A 357 -27.56 -16.54 -7.60
N LEU A 358 -28.66 -15.90 -7.97
CA LEU A 358 -29.56 -15.27 -6.99
C LEU A 358 -30.23 -16.32 -6.09
N TRP A 359 -30.64 -17.44 -6.63
CA TRP A 359 -31.14 -18.57 -5.84
C TRP A 359 -30.09 -19.08 -4.83
N LEU A 360 -28.85 -19.26 -5.26
CA LEU A 360 -27.74 -19.62 -4.37
C LEU A 360 -27.49 -18.55 -3.29
N ALA A 361 -27.52 -17.27 -3.65
CA ALA A 361 -27.35 -16.17 -2.69
C ALA A 361 -28.43 -16.21 -1.61
N MET A 362 -29.68 -16.46 -1.99
CA MET A 362 -30.79 -16.61 -1.04
C MET A 362 -30.55 -17.80 -0.11
N LYS A 363 -30.16 -18.97 -0.65
CA LYS A 363 -29.83 -20.14 0.16
C LYS A 363 -28.71 -19.86 1.16
N PHE A 364 -27.64 -19.21 0.75
CA PHE A 364 -26.55 -18.84 1.66
C PHE A 364 -26.99 -17.87 2.75
N ILE A 365 -27.81 -16.86 2.43
CA ILE A 365 -28.33 -15.91 3.43
C ILE A 365 -29.23 -16.61 4.46
N GLN A 366 -30.12 -17.52 4.03
CA GLN A 366 -30.98 -18.30 4.92
C GLN A 366 -30.20 -19.14 5.94
N HIS A 367 -28.92 -19.42 5.65
CA HIS A 367 -28.00 -20.14 6.54
C HIS A 367 -26.91 -19.23 7.14
N ASP A 368 -27.14 -17.91 7.21
CA ASP A 368 -26.20 -16.91 7.76
C ASP A 368 -24.81 -16.88 7.07
N GLN A 369 -24.74 -17.36 5.82
CA GLN A 369 -23.50 -17.39 5.03
C GLN A 369 -23.41 -16.16 4.12
N TYR A 370 -23.13 -14.99 4.70
CA TYR A 370 -23.14 -13.72 3.98
C TYR A 370 -21.95 -13.55 3.02
N TYR A 371 -20.79 -14.12 3.31
CA TYR A 371 -19.62 -14.01 2.43
C TYR A 371 -19.82 -14.63 1.04
N PRO A 372 -20.30 -15.87 0.89
CA PRO A 372 -20.64 -16.43 -0.42
C PRO A 372 -21.71 -15.60 -1.13
N ALA A 373 -22.75 -15.15 -0.43
CA ALA A 373 -23.81 -14.32 -1.00
C ALA A 373 -23.27 -12.98 -1.53
N LEU A 374 -22.35 -12.34 -0.80
CA LEU A 374 -21.67 -11.12 -1.22
C LEU A 374 -20.85 -11.34 -2.51
N ARG A 375 -20.11 -12.46 -2.61
CA ARG A 375 -19.38 -12.82 -3.84
C ARG A 375 -20.32 -12.95 -5.03
N ILE A 376 -21.45 -13.59 -4.83
CA ILE A 376 -22.51 -13.74 -5.85
C ILE A 376 -23.03 -12.38 -6.27
N GLY A 377 -23.34 -11.49 -5.32
CA GLY A 377 -23.81 -10.13 -5.62
C GLY A 377 -22.81 -9.34 -6.47
N ARG A 378 -21.51 -9.44 -6.19
CA ARG A 378 -20.45 -8.81 -7.00
C ARG A 378 -20.38 -9.38 -8.42
N GLU A 379 -20.51 -10.69 -8.57
CA GLU A 379 -20.56 -11.33 -9.88
C GLU A 379 -21.78 -10.88 -10.67
N ALA A 380 -22.96 -10.84 -10.05
CA ALA A 380 -24.19 -10.39 -10.67
C ALA A 380 -24.09 -8.94 -11.17
N LEU A 381 -23.59 -8.03 -10.34
CA LEU A 381 -23.37 -6.63 -10.70
C LEU A 381 -22.37 -6.44 -11.85
N GLY A 382 -21.42 -7.35 -12.02
CA GLY A 382 -20.48 -7.34 -13.15
C GLY A 382 -21.10 -7.79 -14.49
N ARG A 383 -22.30 -8.38 -14.49
CA ARG A 383 -22.95 -8.89 -15.70
C ARG A 383 -23.74 -7.81 -16.40
N LYS A 384 -23.49 -7.61 -17.69
CA LYS A 384 -24.20 -6.60 -18.51
C LYS A 384 -25.71 -6.86 -18.63
N SER A 385 -26.14 -8.12 -18.49
CA SER A 385 -27.55 -8.52 -18.56
C SER A 385 -28.31 -8.37 -17.25
N PHE A 386 -27.63 -7.99 -16.15
CA PHE A 386 -28.26 -7.84 -14.85
C PHE A 386 -28.89 -6.46 -14.72
N ASP A 387 -30.20 -6.43 -14.66
CA ASP A 387 -31.03 -5.21 -14.64
C ASP A 387 -31.65 -4.87 -13.28
N ARG A 388 -31.22 -5.58 -12.21
CA ARG A 388 -31.72 -5.40 -10.84
C ARG A 388 -30.57 -5.02 -9.88
N PRO A 389 -29.92 -3.86 -10.08
CA PRO A 389 -28.78 -3.44 -9.29
C PRO A 389 -29.07 -3.34 -7.79
N GLU A 390 -30.31 -3.03 -7.39
CA GLU A 390 -30.76 -2.98 -6.00
C GLU A 390 -30.52 -4.31 -5.27
N ILE A 391 -30.77 -5.44 -5.91
CA ILE A 391 -30.53 -6.78 -5.35
C ILE A 391 -29.03 -7.02 -5.23
N GLY A 392 -28.28 -6.73 -6.29
CA GLY A 392 -26.83 -6.88 -6.29
C GLY A 392 -26.15 -6.06 -5.18
N TYR A 393 -26.56 -4.81 -5.02
CA TYR A 393 -26.03 -3.96 -3.93
C TYR A 393 -26.47 -4.43 -2.55
N ALA A 394 -27.69 -4.90 -2.37
CA ALA A 394 -28.12 -5.47 -1.09
C ALA A 394 -27.34 -6.73 -0.70
N LEU A 395 -26.93 -7.54 -1.68
CA LEU A 395 -26.04 -8.67 -1.46
C LEU A 395 -24.60 -8.25 -1.13
N VAL A 396 -24.09 -7.21 -1.77
CA VAL A 396 -22.71 -6.72 -1.55
C VAL A 396 -22.58 -5.92 -0.25
N TYR A 397 -23.66 -5.30 0.22
CA TYR A 397 -23.74 -4.55 1.48
C TYR A 397 -24.85 -5.11 2.37
N PRO A 398 -24.72 -6.38 2.83
CA PRO A 398 -25.80 -7.03 3.56
C PRO A 398 -25.97 -6.42 4.96
N ARG A 399 -27.19 -6.39 5.43
CA ARG A 399 -27.49 -6.17 6.85
C ARG A 399 -27.41 -7.50 7.61
N ALA A 400 -26.21 -8.06 7.67
CA ALA A 400 -25.95 -9.33 8.34
C ALA A 400 -26.18 -9.21 9.85
N TRP A 401 -26.83 -10.19 10.47
CA TRP A 401 -27.10 -10.25 11.92
C TRP A 401 -27.56 -8.91 12.55
N PRO A 402 -28.62 -8.27 12.04
CA PRO A 402 -28.99 -6.91 12.42
C PRO A 402 -29.28 -6.75 13.93
N GLU A 403 -29.84 -7.77 14.55
CA GLU A 403 -30.10 -7.77 15.98
C GLU A 403 -28.81 -7.69 16.80
N HIS A 404 -27.79 -8.46 16.42
CA HIS A 404 -26.49 -8.42 17.11
C HIS A 404 -25.83 -7.06 16.98
N PHE A 405 -25.82 -6.48 15.76
CA PHE A 405 -25.28 -5.14 15.56
C PHE A 405 -25.99 -4.10 16.41
N GLY A 406 -27.32 -4.07 16.41
CA GLY A 406 -28.12 -3.11 17.20
C GLY A 406 -27.87 -3.23 18.71
N GLU A 407 -27.87 -4.46 19.26
CA GLU A 407 -27.61 -4.71 20.67
C GLU A 407 -26.21 -4.29 21.11
N ILE A 408 -25.22 -4.42 20.24
CA ILE A 408 -23.82 -4.16 20.58
C ILE A 408 -23.45 -2.69 20.39
N THR A 409 -23.91 -2.05 19.32
CA THR A 409 -23.48 -0.70 18.92
C THR A 409 -24.16 0.39 19.75
N ALA A 410 -25.47 0.27 20.00
CA ALA A 410 -26.25 1.29 20.68
C ALA A 410 -25.71 1.66 22.08
N PRO A 411 -25.41 0.71 22.99
CA PRO A 411 -24.88 1.06 24.32
C PRO A 411 -23.49 1.70 24.28
N ARG A 412 -22.76 1.54 23.17
CA ARG A 412 -21.39 2.05 22.99
C ARG A 412 -21.33 3.36 22.20
N GLY A 413 -22.49 3.85 21.74
CA GLY A 413 -22.57 5.03 20.90
C GLY A 413 -21.78 4.89 19.59
N ILE A 414 -21.72 3.69 19.03
CA ILE A 414 -21.13 3.40 17.73
C ILE A 414 -22.22 3.54 16.68
N ALA A 415 -22.00 4.32 15.63
CA ALA A 415 -22.92 4.38 14.52
C ALA A 415 -23.01 3.00 13.84
N GLU A 416 -24.20 2.43 13.76
CA GLU A 416 -24.42 1.08 13.20
C GLU A 416 -23.84 0.93 11.78
N PRO A 417 -24.03 1.89 10.83
CA PRO A 417 -23.41 1.78 9.51
C PRO A 417 -21.89 1.71 9.55
N LEU A 418 -21.25 2.37 10.52
CA LEU A 418 -19.80 2.32 10.70
C LEU A 418 -19.34 0.94 11.19
N ALA A 419 -20.10 0.33 12.10
CA ALA A 419 -19.81 -1.03 12.57
C ALA A 419 -19.89 -2.05 11.43
N TYR A 420 -20.93 -1.95 10.58
CA TYR A 420 -21.04 -2.75 9.35
C TYR A 420 -19.85 -2.52 8.40
N ALA A 421 -19.44 -1.27 8.21
CA ALA A 421 -18.32 -0.93 7.35
C ALA A 421 -16.99 -1.54 7.86
N ILE A 422 -16.74 -1.51 9.18
CA ILE A 422 -15.57 -2.12 9.81
C ILE A 422 -15.59 -3.63 9.56
N VAL A 423 -16.65 -4.32 9.92
CA VAL A 423 -16.75 -5.79 9.78
C VAL A 423 -16.64 -6.21 8.32
N ARG A 424 -17.24 -5.44 7.41
CA ARG A 424 -17.12 -5.68 5.96
C ARG A 424 -15.68 -5.52 5.49
N SER A 425 -14.98 -4.52 5.98
CA SER A 425 -13.56 -4.28 5.62
C SER A 425 -12.65 -5.39 6.15
N GLU A 426 -12.90 -5.88 7.35
CA GLU A 426 -12.09 -6.90 8.01
C GLU A 426 -12.25 -8.30 7.40
N SER A 427 -13.47 -8.72 7.11
CA SER A 427 -13.74 -10.11 6.72
C SER A 427 -14.66 -10.30 5.51
N LEU A 428 -15.27 -9.23 4.97
CA LEU A 428 -16.40 -9.34 4.03
C LEU A 428 -17.54 -10.21 4.58
N PHE A 429 -17.77 -10.14 5.88
CA PHE A 429 -18.72 -10.98 6.64
C PHE A 429 -18.40 -12.49 6.62
N ASN A 430 -17.15 -12.85 6.41
CA ASN A 430 -16.71 -14.23 6.53
C ASN A 430 -16.45 -14.58 8.01
N GLN A 431 -17.39 -15.26 8.66
CA GLN A 431 -17.28 -15.67 10.05
C GLN A 431 -16.09 -16.62 10.33
N ARG A 432 -15.58 -17.31 9.31
CA ARG A 432 -14.43 -18.25 9.42
C ARG A 432 -13.12 -17.65 8.89
N ALA A 433 -13.06 -16.35 8.63
CA ALA A 433 -11.85 -15.71 8.13
C ALA A 433 -10.69 -15.86 9.12
N VAL A 434 -9.52 -16.21 8.58
CA VAL A 434 -8.24 -16.24 9.32
C VAL A 434 -7.18 -15.54 8.49
N SER A 435 -6.55 -14.49 9.05
CA SER A 435 -5.48 -13.78 8.36
C SER A 435 -4.13 -14.48 8.50
N ARG A 436 -3.13 -14.06 7.73
CA ARG A 436 -1.75 -14.57 7.87
C ARG A 436 -1.16 -14.30 9.26
N SER A 437 -1.56 -13.23 9.93
CA SER A 437 -1.15 -12.90 11.29
C SER A 437 -1.95 -13.61 12.38
N GLY A 438 -2.91 -14.47 11.99
CA GLY A 438 -3.74 -15.23 12.93
C GLY A 438 -4.92 -14.44 13.49
N ALA A 439 -5.32 -13.33 12.88
CA ALA A 439 -6.56 -12.64 13.23
C ALA A 439 -7.77 -13.46 12.75
N MET A 440 -8.84 -13.52 13.56
CA MET A 440 -9.92 -14.51 13.41
C MET A 440 -11.31 -13.87 13.38
N GLY A 441 -12.17 -14.42 12.53
CA GLY A 441 -13.61 -14.17 12.47
C GLY A 441 -13.99 -12.83 11.85
N LEU A 442 -15.22 -12.41 12.09
CA LEU A 442 -15.88 -11.25 11.47
C LEU A 442 -15.11 -9.95 11.67
N SER A 443 -14.62 -9.72 12.88
CA SER A 443 -13.92 -8.50 13.30
C SER A 443 -12.39 -8.64 13.24
N GLN A 444 -11.87 -9.73 12.70
CA GLN A 444 -10.43 -10.03 12.57
C GLN A 444 -9.63 -9.76 13.85
N LEU A 445 -10.06 -10.40 14.93
CA LEU A 445 -9.42 -10.24 16.25
C LEU A 445 -8.22 -11.15 16.38
N LEU A 446 -7.09 -10.60 16.80
CA LEU A 446 -6.00 -11.43 17.33
C LEU A 446 -6.46 -12.13 18.62
N PRO A 447 -6.13 -13.41 18.83
CA PRO A 447 -6.54 -14.15 20.03
C PRO A 447 -6.17 -13.45 21.35
N SER A 448 -5.02 -12.77 21.41
CA SER A 448 -4.60 -12.00 22.58
C SER A 448 -5.50 -10.79 22.84
N THR A 449 -5.84 -10.03 21.81
CA THR A 449 -6.76 -8.87 21.88
C THR A 449 -8.16 -9.33 22.29
N ALA A 450 -8.61 -10.45 21.71
CA ALA A 450 -9.89 -11.04 22.06
C ALA A 450 -9.96 -11.45 23.53
N ALA A 451 -8.92 -12.13 24.04
CA ALA A 451 -8.87 -12.58 25.42
C ALA A 451 -8.88 -11.40 26.42
N GLU A 452 -8.11 -10.34 26.13
CA GLU A 452 -8.08 -9.14 26.98
C GLU A 452 -9.45 -8.44 26.99
N THR A 453 -10.09 -8.27 25.82
CA THR A 453 -11.38 -7.63 25.70
C THR A 453 -12.48 -8.47 26.36
N ALA A 454 -12.51 -9.79 26.11
CA ALA A 454 -13.46 -10.73 26.73
C ALA A 454 -13.36 -10.74 28.24
N LYS A 455 -12.12 -10.65 28.81
CA LYS A 455 -11.92 -10.50 30.25
C LYS A 455 -12.56 -9.22 30.79
N GLY A 456 -12.44 -8.09 30.08
CA GLY A 456 -13.11 -6.84 30.44
C GLY A 456 -14.63 -6.97 30.42
N LEU A 457 -15.19 -7.75 29.51
CA LEU A 457 -16.62 -8.08 29.39
C LEU A 457 -17.08 -9.18 30.38
N LYS A 458 -16.18 -9.79 31.13
CA LYS A 458 -16.43 -10.96 32.00
C LYS A 458 -16.97 -12.18 31.22
N MET A 459 -16.59 -12.31 29.95
CA MET A 459 -16.88 -13.47 29.12
C MET A 459 -15.83 -14.55 29.43
N ASN A 460 -16.23 -15.59 30.17
CA ASN A 460 -15.34 -16.70 30.55
C ASN A 460 -15.21 -17.76 29.44
N GLN A 461 -16.18 -17.80 28.52
CA GLN A 461 -16.20 -18.68 27.37
C GLN A 461 -16.68 -17.87 26.16
N TYR A 462 -16.02 -18.02 25.04
CA TYR A 462 -16.37 -17.41 23.76
C TYR A 462 -15.73 -18.20 22.61
N ALA A 463 -16.33 -18.10 21.42
CA ALA A 463 -15.81 -18.71 20.21
C ALA A 463 -15.61 -17.62 19.13
N LEU A 464 -14.37 -17.44 18.63
CA LEU A 464 -14.07 -16.38 17.67
C LEU A 464 -14.69 -16.61 16.27
N PHE A 465 -15.24 -17.79 16.01
CA PHE A 465 -16.01 -18.06 14.79
C PHE A 465 -17.53 -18.02 15.02
N ASP A 466 -17.97 -17.81 16.25
CA ASP A 466 -19.37 -17.50 16.54
C ASP A 466 -19.63 -16.01 16.24
N PRO A 467 -20.63 -15.68 15.40
CA PRO A 467 -20.88 -14.30 15.01
C PRO A 467 -21.14 -13.36 16.19
N ARG A 468 -21.97 -13.78 17.15
CA ARG A 468 -22.36 -12.95 18.30
C ARG A 468 -21.16 -12.66 19.20
N ASP A 469 -20.40 -13.69 19.54
CA ASP A 469 -19.20 -13.56 20.37
C ASP A 469 -18.15 -12.67 19.70
N ASN A 470 -17.86 -12.93 18.43
CA ASN A 470 -16.86 -12.16 17.68
C ASN A 470 -17.26 -10.69 17.54
N LEU A 471 -18.50 -10.40 17.14
CA LEU A 471 -19.01 -9.03 17.05
C LEU A 471 -19.03 -8.33 18.41
N THR A 472 -19.44 -9.03 19.48
CA THR A 472 -19.46 -8.47 20.84
C THR A 472 -18.06 -8.05 21.26
N ILE A 473 -17.05 -8.91 21.08
CA ILE A 473 -15.67 -8.62 21.46
C ILE A 473 -15.08 -7.54 20.53
N GLY A 474 -15.23 -7.69 19.21
CA GLY A 474 -14.62 -6.80 18.23
C GLY A 474 -15.15 -5.38 18.27
N LEU A 475 -16.48 -5.21 18.32
CA LEU A 475 -17.08 -3.88 18.39
C LEU A 475 -16.91 -3.25 19.79
N THR A 476 -16.76 -4.05 20.86
CA THR A 476 -16.33 -3.53 22.16
C THR A 476 -14.91 -3.02 22.12
N TYR A 477 -14.00 -3.76 21.49
CA TYR A 477 -12.61 -3.30 21.31
C TYR A 477 -12.56 -2.00 20.48
N TYR A 478 -13.34 -1.91 19.40
CA TYR A 478 -13.48 -0.66 18.65
C TYR A 478 -14.04 0.47 19.54
N GLY A 479 -15.02 0.19 20.37
CA GLY A 479 -15.56 1.16 21.34
C GLY A 479 -14.47 1.68 22.29
N TYR A 480 -13.58 0.82 22.76
CA TYR A 480 -12.42 1.25 23.58
C TYR A 480 -11.46 2.16 22.79
N MET A 481 -11.24 1.87 21.51
CA MET A 481 -10.45 2.77 20.66
C MET A 481 -11.14 4.11 20.47
N LEU A 482 -12.45 4.10 20.27
CA LEU A 482 -13.24 5.31 20.11
C LEU A 482 -13.14 6.22 21.35
N GLU A 483 -13.32 5.67 22.56
CA GLU A 483 -13.15 6.42 23.81
C GLU A 483 -11.71 6.91 24.00
N ARG A 484 -10.74 6.06 23.73
CA ARG A 484 -9.31 6.39 23.91
C ARG A 484 -8.84 7.54 23.01
N PHE A 485 -9.46 7.73 21.84
CA PHE A 485 -9.09 8.73 20.84
C PHE A 485 -10.16 9.81 20.67
N ASP A 486 -10.72 10.30 21.80
CA ASP A 486 -11.61 11.46 21.90
C ASP A 486 -12.88 11.33 21.02
N ARG A 487 -13.37 10.11 20.86
CA ARG A 487 -14.52 9.76 20.02
C ARG A 487 -14.36 10.21 18.56
N LYS A 488 -13.13 10.23 18.06
CA LYS A 488 -12.79 10.49 16.67
C LYS A 488 -12.76 9.20 15.86
N PRO A 489 -13.76 8.94 14.98
CA PRO A 489 -13.87 7.66 14.28
C PRO A 489 -12.66 7.30 13.44
N ALA A 490 -12.07 8.26 12.71
CA ALA A 490 -10.89 8.01 11.89
C ALA A 490 -9.70 7.52 12.71
N ARG A 491 -9.43 8.17 13.87
CA ARG A 491 -8.37 7.75 14.79
C ARG A 491 -8.64 6.38 15.42
N ALA A 492 -9.90 6.12 15.76
CA ALA A 492 -10.30 4.83 16.32
C ALA A 492 -10.14 3.68 15.32
N ILE A 493 -10.49 3.90 14.04
CA ILE A 493 -10.29 2.93 12.96
C ILE A 493 -8.80 2.69 12.73
N ALA A 494 -7.99 3.75 12.66
CA ALA A 494 -6.55 3.64 12.53
C ALA A 494 -5.91 2.89 13.71
N ALA A 495 -6.39 3.15 14.94
CA ALA A 495 -5.95 2.44 16.14
C ALA A 495 -6.38 0.98 16.17
N TYR A 496 -7.56 0.66 15.66
CA TYR A 496 -8.05 -0.71 15.53
C TYR A 496 -7.13 -1.54 14.64
N ASN A 497 -6.72 -0.98 13.51
CA ASN A 497 -5.90 -1.66 12.50
C ASN A 497 -4.40 -1.67 12.87
N ALA A 498 -3.81 -0.49 13.18
CA ALA A 498 -2.37 -0.35 13.42
C ALA A 498 -1.96 -0.57 14.88
N GLY A 499 -2.92 -0.70 15.78
CA GLY A 499 -2.71 -0.78 17.22
C GLY A 499 -2.71 0.59 17.90
N PRO A 500 -3.23 0.65 19.16
CA PRO A 500 -3.42 1.91 19.89
C PRO A 500 -2.12 2.62 20.24
N THR A 501 -1.03 1.90 20.42
CA THR A 501 0.30 2.47 20.72
C THR A 501 0.84 3.25 19.51
N ARG A 502 0.76 2.67 18.32
CA ARG A 502 1.20 3.33 17.07
C ARG A 502 0.33 4.55 16.77
N MET A 503 -0.99 4.42 16.92
CA MET A 503 -1.89 5.56 16.74
C MET A 503 -1.59 6.69 17.74
N ALA A 504 -1.34 6.37 19.02
CA ALA A 504 -0.96 7.37 20.01
C ALA A 504 0.36 8.08 19.65
N GLN A 505 1.30 7.37 19.03
CA GLN A 505 2.51 7.99 18.50
C GLN A 505 2.20 8.93 17.33
N TRP A 506 1.41 8.51 16.37
CA TRP A 506 0.99 9.38 15.26
C TRP A 506 0.29 10.65 15.74
N VAL A 507 -0.58 10.55 16.75
CA VAL A 507 -1.20 11.74 17.37
C VAL A 507 -0.16 12.66 18.02
N ARG A 508 0.90 12.13 18.63
CA ARG A 508 1.99 12.95 19.17
C ARG A 508 2.80 13.64 18.05
N ASP A 509 3.12 12.87 17.02
CA ASP A 509 3.98 13.35 15.92
C ASP A 509 3.24 14.36 15.03
N TRP A 510 1.92 14.18 14.86
CA TRP A 510 1.09 14.96 13.93
C TRP A 510 -0.15 15.60 14.58
N GLY A 511 -0.13 15.76 15.89
CA GLY A 511 -1.32 16.06 16.71
C GLY A 511 -2.11 17.33 16.35
N ASN A 512 -1.59 18.18 15.48
CA ASN A 512 -2.25 19.39 15.00
C ASN A 512 -2.76 19.28 13.56
N ILE A 513 -2.75 18.08 12.97
CA ILE A 513 -3.27 17.85 11.63
C ILE A 513 -4.73 17.39 11.75
N GLU A 514 -5.55 17.79 10.81
CA GLU A 514 -6.93 17.34 10.69
C GLU A 514 -6.97 15.83 10.45
N ASP A 515 -7.95 15.16 11.06
CA ASP A 515 -8.02 13.69 11.06
C ASP A 515 -8.12 13.06 9.66
N ASP A 516 -8.60 13.81 8.68
CA ASP A 516 -8.70 13.38 7.28
C ASP A 516 -7.42 13.61 6.45
N ILE A 517 -6.42 14.25 7.04
CA ILE A 517 -5.07 14.39 6.48
C ILE A 517 -4.10 13.39 7.14
N LEU A 518 -4.35 13.07 8.42
CA LEU A 518 -3.55 12.15 9.21
C LEU A 518 -3.53 10.73 8.63
#